data_c378903a7b6145f5593f0e71c6017975
#
_entry.id   c378903a7b6145f5593f0e71c6017975
#
_cell.length_a   1.000
_cell.length_b   1.000
_cell.length_c   1.000
_cell.angle_alpha   90.00
_cell.angle_beta   90.00
_cell.angle_gamma   90.00
#
_symmetry.space_group_name_H-M   'P 1'
#
loop_
_entity.id
_entity.type
_entity.pdbx_description
1 polymer ?
#
loop_
_entity_poly.entity_id
_entity_poly.type
_entity_poly.pdbx_seq_one_letter_code
_entity_poly.pdbx_strand_id
1 'polypeptide(L)'
;MIIQHYTLALDSERLGPLYSGTTYFGFFSDQALADQVGIREAPIHEPATDERERGRSLVMSHTPPFPEQRLRMVDQIDLLVADGGPDGLGWVHGSITVDPSAWFFEAHFYQDPVWPGSLGLEAFIQLLKVYAVDRWDLEENTEFATMAGRDQHSWSYRGQIVPSCERVEVFASITYVDDTH
;
A
#
# COMPACT_ATOMS: atom_id res chain seq x y z
N MET A 1 14.58 21.43 -12.72
CA MET A 1 13.63 21.06 -11.64
C MET A 1 12.97 22.32 -11.12
N ILE A 2 11.64 22.36 -11.02
CA ILE A 2 10.85 23.43 -10.38
C ILE A 2 10.12 22.78 -9.20
N ILE A 3 10.21 23.38 -8.02
CA ILE A 3 9.50 22.91 -6.82
C ILE A 3 8.54 24.01 -6.39
N GLN A 4 7.28 23.66 -6.19
CA GLN A 4 6.24 24.53 -5.66
C GLN A 4 5.80 24.03 -4.29
N HIS A 5 5.73 24.93 -3.31
CA HIS A 5 5.28 24.64 -1.96
C HIS A 5 3.88 25.23 -1.73
N TYR A 6 3.04 24.48 -1.06
CA TYR A 6 1.66 24.85 -0.76
C TYR A 6 1.38 24.67 0.72
N THR A 7 0.63 25.61 1.27
CA THR A 7 -0.05 25.44 2.54
C THR A 7 -1.55 25.40 2.26
N LEU A 8 -2.22 24.42 2.85
CA LEU A 8 -3.65 24.23 2.66
C LEU A 8 -4.36 24.16 4.01
N ALA A 9 -5.58 24.65 4.04
CA ALA A 9 -6.49 24.51 5.16
C ALA A 9 -7.90 24.22 4.63
N LEU A 10 -8.60 23.35 5.32
CA LEU A 10 -10.00 23.04 5.09
C LEU A 10 -10.77 23.38 6.36
N ASP A 11 -11.69 24.32 6.24
CA ASP A 11 -12.54 24.77 7.33
C ASP A 11 -14.01 24.52 6.99
N SER A 12 -14.78 24.17 8.01
CA SER A 12 -16.23 24.05 7.92
C SER A 12 -16.88 25.18 8.71
N GLU A 13 -17.89 25.84 8.13
CA GLU A 13 -18.68 26.86 8.85
C GLU A 13 -19.30 26.31 10.14
N ARG A 14 -19.66 25.02 10.16
CA ARG A 14 -20.32 24.38 11.30
C ARG A 14 -19.34 23.78 12.31
N LEU A 15 -18.21 23.21 11.83
CA LEU A 15 -17.31 22.40 12.66
C LEU A 15 -15.96 23.10 12.94
N GLY A 16 -15.72 24.27 12.30
CA GLY A 16 -14.41 24.92 12.37
C GLY A 16 -13.35 24.21 11.53
N PRO A 17 -12.07 24.30 11.92
CA PRO A 17 -10.96 23.69 11.21
C PRO A 17 -11.10 22.15 11.15
N LEU A 18 -11.05 21.59 9.95
CA LEU A 18 -11.15 20.16 9.69
C LEU A 18 -9.79 19.53 9.34
N TYR A 19 -8.99 20.26 8.58
CA TYR A 19 -7.71 19.78 8.10
C TYR A 19 -6.77 20.93 7.80
N SER A 20 -5.49 20.76 8.07
CA SER A 20 -4.45 21.67 7.62
C SER A 20 -3.18 20.88 7.29
N GLY A 21 -2.40 21.40 6.36
CA GLY A 21 -1.18 20.74 5.96
C GLY A 21 -0.30 21.59 5.05
N THR A 22 0.90 21.09 4.83
CA THR A 22 1.82 21.63 3.85
C THR A 22 2.18 20.52 2.86
N THR A 23 2.31 20.87 1.60
CA THR A 23 2.75 19.94 0.56
C THR A 23 3.64 20.66 -0.44
N TYR A 24 4.36 19.89 -1.25
CA TYR A 24 5.13 20.43 -2.35
C TYR A 24 5.06 19.49 -3.55
N PHE A 25 5.16 20.06 -4.73
CA PHE A 25 5.22 19.35 -6.00
C PHE A 25 6.50 19.73 -6.73
N GLY A 26 7.13 18.72 -7.35
CA GLY A 26 8.29 18.90 -8.20
C GLY A 26 7.94 18.59 -9.66
N PHE A 27 8.43 19.43 -10.56
CA PHE A 27 8.40 19.16 -12.00
C PHE A 27 9.79 18.75 -12.44
N PHE A 28 9.89 17.59 -13.05
CA PHE A 28 11.13 16.94 -13.43
C PHE A 28 11.18 16.80 -14.95
N SER A 29 12.38 16.71 -15.50
CA SER A 29 12.53 16.31 -16.89
C SER A 29 12.37 14.79 -17.03
N ASP A 30 12.03 14.33 -18.24
CA ASP A 30 11.90 12.91 -18.56
C ASP A 30 13.15 12.12 -18.18
N GLN A 31 14.33 12.69 -18.39
CA GLN A 31 15.60 12.09 -18.01
C GLN A 31 15.71 11.91 -16.48
N ALA A 32 15.29 12.90 -15.71
CA ALA A 32 15.33 12.80 -14.25
C ALA A 32 14.33 11.78 -13.71
N LEU A 33 13.20 11.57 -14.39
CA LEU A 33 12.22 10.52 -14.06
C LEU A 33 12.74 9.14 -14.45
N ALA A 34 13.35 9.00 -15.63
CA ALA A 34 13.94 7.74 -16.09
C ALA A 34 15.08 7.24 -15.19
N ASP A 35 15.81 8.16 -14.56
CA ASP A 35 16.91 7.84 -13.66
C ASP A 35 16.46 7.53 -12.21
N GLN A 36 15.16 7.55 -11.94
CA GLN A 36 14.63 7.21 -10.62
C GLN A 36 14.76 5.71 -10.34
N VAL A 37 15.39 5.39 -9.23
CA VAL A 37 15.65 3.99 -8.82
C VAL A 37 14.89 3.59 -7.55
N GLY A 38 13.93 4.39 -7.13
CA GLY A 38 13.17 4.15 -5.90
C GLY A 38 14.01 4.34 -4.63
N ILE A 39 13.68 3.57 -3.60
CA ILE A 39 14.42 3.52 -2.33
C ILE A 39 15.42 2.37 -2.42
N ARG A 40 16.70 2.68 -2.59
CA ARG A 40 17.76 1.70 -2.90
C ARG A 40 18.03 0.68 -1.81
N GLU A 41 17.82 1.08 -0.55
CA GLU A 41 18.19 0.29 0.63
C GLU A 41 16.96 -0.03 1.48
N ALA A 42 15.80 -0.23 0.84
CA ALA A 42 14.61 -0.68 1.56
C ALA A 42 14.90 -2.09 2.14
N PRO A 43 14.80 -2.28 3.46
CA PRO A 43 14.99 -3.59 4.05
C PRO A 43 13.80 -4.49 3.63
N ILE A 44 14.07 -5.48 2.79
CA ILE A 44 13.10 -6.50 2.41
C ILE A 44 13.53 -7.79 3.08
N HIS A 45 12.65 -8.38 3.88
CA HIS A 45 12.89 -9.71 4.43
C HIS A 45 12.81 -10.76 3.31
N GLU A 46 13.82 -11.58 3.21
CA GLU A 46 13.85 -12.74 2.32
C GLU A 46 13.55 -14.00 3.13
N PRO A 47 12.34 -14.60 2.98
CA PRO A 47 11.99 -15.80 3.75
C PRO A 47 12.96 -16.94 3.50
N ALA A 48 13.42 -17.58 4.57
CA ALA A 48 14.24 -18.79 4.51
C ALA A 48 13.44 -19.96 3.90
N THR A 49 14.12 -21.04 3.53
CA THR A 49 13.48 -22.19 2.89
C THR A 49 12.38 -22.80 3.76
N ASP A 50 12.64 -22.95 5.04
CA ASP A 50 11.69 -23.48 6.00
C ASP A 50 10.48 -22.56 6.26
N GLU A 51 10.67 -21.24 6.19
CA GLU A 51 9.56 -20.27 6.21
C GLU A 51 8.68 -20.44 4.96
N ARG A 52 9.29 -20.57 3.77
CA ARG A 52 8.56 -20.79 2.51
C ARG A 52 7.75 -22.09 2.54
N GLU A 53 8.30 -23.17 3.10
CA GLU A 53 7.64 -24.47 3.23
C GLU A 53 6.43 -24.44 4.16
N ARG A 54 6.46 -23.58 5.20
CA ARG A 54 5.32 -23.37 6.11
C ARG A 54 4.29 -22.39 5.57
N GLY A 55 4.66 -21.60 4.59
CA GLY A 55 3.81 -20.60 3.99
C GLY A 55 2.76 -21.17 3.05
N ARG A 56 1.80 -20.35 2.70
CA ARG A 56 0.76 -20.67 1.71
C ARG A 56 0.47 -19.52 0.78
N SER A 57 0.01 -19.82 -0.41
CA SER A 57 -0.53 -18.85 -1.36
C SER A 57 -2.06 -18.86 -1.34
N LEU A 58 -2.68 -17.73 -1.63
CA LEU A 58 -4.12 -17.62 -1.80
C LEU A 58 -4.49 -16.50 -2.78
N VAL A 59 -5.64 -16.65 -3.41
CA VAL A 59 -6.23 -15.60 -4.23
C VAL A 59 -6.96 -14.63 -3.31
N MET A 60 -6.82 -13.33 -3.58
CA MET A 60 -7.50 -12.30 -2.81
C MET A 60 -9.01 -12.46 -2.89
N SER A 61 -9.70 -12.41 -1.74
CA SER A 61 -11.16 -12.50 -1.70
C SER A 61 -11.82 -11.34 -2.44
N HIS A 62 -12.99 -11.61 -3.01
CA HIS A 62 -13.84 -10.62 -3.68
C HIS A 62 -14.97 -10.08 -2.79
N THR A 63 -15.04 -10.58 -1.55
CA THR A 63 -16.07 -10.22 -0.57
C THR A 63 -15.49 -9.31 0.51
N PRO A 64 -16.31 -8.57 1.25
CA PRO A 64 -15.85 -7.88 2.45
C PRO A 64 -15.05 -8.81 3.37
N PRO A 65 -14.07 -8.32 4.10
CA PRO A 65 -13.74 -6.91 4.35
C PRO A 65 -12.82 -6.26 3.30
N PHE A 66 -12.62 -6.89 2.15
CA PHE A 66 -11.77 -6.36 1.10
C PHE A 66 -12.52 -5.39 0.19
N PRO A 67 -11.84 -4.42 -0.44
CA PRO A 67 -12.50 -3.44 -1.27
C PRO A 67 -13.02 -4.02 -2.58
N GLU A 68 -13.95 -3.31 -3.20
CA GLU A 68 -14.39 -3.58 -4.56
C GLU A 68 -13.21 -3.60 -5.55
N GLN A 69 -13.38 -4.28 -6.68
CA GLN A 69 -12.35 -4.49 -7.69
C GLN A 69 -11.62 -3.20 -8.10
N ARG A 70 -12.32 -2.06 -8.19
CA ARG A 70 -11.72 -0.78 -8.58
C ARG A 70 -10.65 -0.26 -7.61
N LEU A 71 -10.74 -0.64 -6.34
CA LEU A 71 -9.79 -0.25 -5.28
C LEU A 71 -8.92 -1.43 -4.85
N ARG A 72 -9.00 -2.55 -5.54
CA ARG A 72 -8.14 -3.69 -5.26
C ARG A 72 -6.75 -3.42 -5.81
N MET A 73 -5.79 -3.39 -4.92
CA MET A 73 -4.38 -3.11 -5.20
C MET A 73 -3.49 -4.35 -5.03
N VAL A 74 -4.11 -5.49 -4.71
CA VAL A 74 -3.48 -6.81 -4.64
C VAL A 74 -4.47 -7.84 -5.16
N ASP A 75 -4.06 -8.68 -6.11
CA ASP A 75 -4.90 -9.76 -6.68
C ASP A 75 -4.57 -11.12 -6.06
N GLN A 76 -3.32 -11.31 -5.73
CA GLN A 76 -2.75 -12.58 -5.29
C GLN A 76 -1.91 -12.38 -4.03
N ILE A 77 -2.07 -13.29 -3.08
CA ILE A 77 -1.10 -13.49 -2.02
C ILE A 77 -0.17 -14.62 -2.45
N ASP A 78 1.02 -14.24 -2.86
CA ASP A 78 2.02 -15.19 -3.37
C ASP A 78 2.57 -16.06 -2.25
N LEU A 79 2.74 -15.47 -1.05
CA LEU A 79 3.17 -16.20 0.14
C LEU A 79 2.69 -15.48 1.42
N LEU A 80 2.05 -16.23 2.31
CA LEU A 80 1.74 -15.82 3.67
C LEU A 80 2.39 -16.81 4.63
N VAL A 81 3.22 -16.31 5.53
CA VAL A 81 3.89 -17.08 6.59
C VAL A 81 3.45 -16.50 7.92
N ALA A 82 2.56 -17.16 8.62
CA ALA A 82 1.90 -16.63 9.83
C ALA A 82 2.86 -16.35 10.99
N ASP A 83 3.96 -17.11 11.05
CA ASP A 83 5.04 -17.03 12.04
C ASP A 83 6.38 -16.62 11.41
N GLY A 84 6.34 -16.00 10.24
CA GLY A 84 7.51 -15.56 9.49
C GLY A 84 7.90 -14.11 9.74
N GLY A 85 8.90 -13.67 8.99
CA GLY A 85 9.41 -12.30 9.07
C GLY A 85 10.45 -12.10 10.16
N PRO A 86 11.05 -10.90 10.22
CA PRO A 86 12.17 -10.62 11.13
C PRO A 86 11.88 -10.86 12.60
N ASP A 87 10.63 -10.63 13.02
CA ASP A 87 10.19 -10.74 14.40
C ASP A 87 9.36 -12.02 14.66
N GLY A 88 9.18 -12.88 13.65
CA GLY A 88 8.41 -14.12 13.78
C GLY A 88 6.92 -13.90 14.05
N LEU A 89 6.40 -12.71 13.72
CA LEU A 89 5.01 -12.33 13.97
C LEU A 89 4.12 -12.44 12.73
N GLY A 90 4.70 -12.57 11.56
CA GLY A 90 4.03 -12.71 10.29
C GLY A 90 4.75 -12.01 9.16
N TRP A 91 4.65 -12.58 7.97
CA TRP A 91 5.16 -12.02 6.73
C TRP A 91 4.22 -12.33 5.57
N VAL A 92 3.96 -11.33 4.74
CA VAL A 92 3.04 -11.46 3.62
C VAL A 92 3.67 -10.86 2.36
N HIS A 93 3.62 -11.62 1.28
CA HIS A 93 3.96 -11.19 -0.07
C HIS A 93 2.71 -11.28 -0.94
N GLY A 94 2.33 -10.16 -1.51
CA GLY A 94 1.24 -10.09 -2.47
C GLY A 94 1.65 -9.41 -3.75
N SER A 95 0.84 -9.57 -4.78
CA SER A 95 1.10 -8.98 -6.08
C SER A 95 -0.16 -8.64 -6.84
N ILE A 96 0.00 -7.76 -7.83
CA ILE A 96 -1.02 -7.39 -8.79
C ILE A 96 -0.39 -7.25 -10.18
N THR A 97 -1.08 -7.77 -11.20
CA THR A 97 -0.76 -7.47 -12.60
C THR A 97 -1.24 -6.06 -12.91
N VAL A 98 -0.37 -5.23 -13.49
CA VAL A 98 -0.74 -3.87 -13.87
C VAL A 98 -1.64 -3.89 -15.08
N ASP A 99 -2.86 -3.39 -14.93
CA ASP A 99 -3.75 -3.11 -16.05
C ASP A 99 -3.44 -1.69 -16.56
N PRO A 100 -2.88 -1.54 -17.78
CA PRO A 100 -2.56 -0.23 -18.32
C PRO A 100 -3.80 0.63 -18.60
N SER A 101 -5.00 0.04 -18.60
CA SER A 101 -6.28 0.73 -18.75
C SER A 101 -6.96 1.07 -17.41
N ALA A 102 -6.31 0.80 -16.28
CA ALA A 102 -6.87 1.07 -14.97
C ALA A 102 -7.23 2.58 -14.83
N TRP A 103 -8.39 2.83 -14.27
CA TRP A 103 -9.01 4.16 -14.20
C TRP A 103 -8.10 5.24 -13.62
N PHE A 104 -7.21 4.90 -12.71
CA PHE A 104 -6.33 5.86 -12.06
C PHE A 104 -5.19 6.36 -12.98
N PHE A 105 -4.79 5.61 -14.00
CA PHE A 105 -3.82 6.09 -14.99
C PHE A 105 -4.40 7.19 -15.87
N GLU A 106 -5.72 7.19 -16.09
CA GLU A 106 -6.40 8.27 -16.81
C GLU A 106 -6.70 9.48 -15.89
N ALA A 107 -7.05 9.20 -14.63
CA ALA A 107 -7.52 10.20 -13.68
C ALA A 107 -6.39 10.93 -12.92
N HIS A 108 -5.24 10.30 -12.72
CA HIS A 108 -4.16 10.81 -11.90
C HIS A 108 -3.07 11.44 -12.77
N PHE A 109 -2.96 12.76 -12.67
CA PHE A 109 -2.18 13.71 -13.45
C PHE A 109 -2.49 13.73 -14.96
N TYR A 110 -2.72 14.95 -15.43
CA TYR A 110 -2.96 15.20 -16.85
C TYR A 110 -1.70 14.94 -17.67
N GLN A 111 -1.78 14.05 -18.65
CA GLN A 111 -0.67 13.64 -19.54
C GLN A 111 0.56 13.04 -18.84
N ASP A 112 0.38 12.56 -17.59
CA ASP A 112 1.43 11.91 -16.82
C ASP A 112 0.84 10.70 -16.06
N PRO A 113 0.56 9.59 -16.78
CA PRO A 113 -0.13 8.44 -16.21
C PRO A 113 0.78 7.69 -15.24
N VAL A 114 0.55 7.89 -13.96
CA VAL A 114 1.26 7.20 -12.88
C VAL A 114 0.27 6.64 -11.86
N TRP A 115 0.64 5.55 -11.23
CA TRP A 115 -0.10 4.97 -10.12
C TRP A 115 -0.07 5.93 -8.92
N PRO A 116 -1.22 6.29 -8.32
CA PRO A 116 -1.25 7.15 -7.15
C PRO A 116 -0.50 6.53 -5.97
N GLY A 117 0.38 7.29 -5.32
CA GLY A 117 1.09 6.81 -4.14
C GLY A 117 0.17 6.37 -3.01
N SER A 118 -1.02 6.99 -2.88
CA SER A 118 -2.05 6.59 -1.92
C SER A 118 -2.62 5.18 -2.19
N LEU A 119 -2.71 4.77 -3.45
CA LEU A 119 -3.12 3.39 -3.80
C LEU A 119 -1.98 2.38 -3.55
N GLY A 120 -0.72 2.82 -3.59
CA GLY A 120 0.40 2.02 -3.09
C GLY A 120 0.30 1.77 -1.58
N LEU A 121 -0.08 2.80 -0.81
CA LEU A 121 -0.36 2.64 0.63
C LEU A 121 -1.56 1.71 0.87
N GLU A 122 -2.62 1.81 0.07
CA GLU A 122 -3.77 0.90 0.14
C GLU A 122 -3.36 -0.56 -0.09
N ALA A 123 -2.40 -0.84 -0.99
CA ALA A 123 -1.88 -2.18 -1.18
C ALA A 123 -1.27 -2.76 0.11
N PHE A 124 -0.49 -1.97 0.86
CA PHE A 124 0.03 -2.40 2.16
C PHE A 124 -1.09 -2.67 3.17
N ILE A 125 -2.11 -1.80 3.22
CA ILE A 125 -3.28 -1.99 4.10
C ILE A 125 -4.01 -3.29 3.74
N GLN A 126 -4.14 -3.62 2.46
CA GLN A 126 -4.75 -4.88 2.03
C GLN A 126 -3.96 -6.10 2.49
N LEU A 127 -2.62 -6.06 2.46
CA LEU A 127 -1.80 -7.14 3.03
C LEU A 127 -2.02 -7.29 4.54
N LEU A 128 -2.10 -6.17 5.28
CA LEU A 128 -2.38 -6.21 6.72
C LEU A 128 -3.78 -6.78 7.01
N LYS A 129 -4.78 -6.47 6.20
CA LYS A 129 -6.13 -7.07 6.31
C LYS A 129 -6.10 -8.58 6.05
N VAL A 130 -5.35 -9.03 5.03
CA VAL A 130 -5.17 -10.46 4.76
C VAL A 130 -4.55 -11.16 5.97
N TYR A 131 -3.49 -10.60 6.51
CA TYR A 131 -2.84 -11.12 7.70
C TYR A 131 -3.80 -11.18 8.90
N ALA A 132 -4.56 -10.12 9.14
CA ALA A 132 -5.52 -10.07 10.24
C ALA A 132 -6.64 -11.11 10.09
N VAL A 133 -7.20 -11.24 8.89
CA VAL A 133 -8.23 -12.26 8.58
C VAL A 133 -7.69 -13.67 8.89
N ASP A 134 -6.46 -13.94 8.46
CA ASP A 134 -5.81 -15.21 8.67
C ASP A 134 -5.49 -15.49 10.14
N ARG A 135 -4.90 -14.51 10.84
CA ARG A 135 -4.45 -14.66 12.22
C ARG A 135 -5.60 -14.89 13.20
N TRP A 136 -6.71 -14.20 13.01
CA TRP A 136 -7.85 -14.23 13.93
C TRP A 136 -9.08 -14.95 13.38
N ASP A 137 -8.97 -15.63 12.23
CA ASP A 137 -10.07 -16.34 11.57
C ASP A 137 -11.34 -15.46 11.46
N LEU A 138 -11.14 -14.24 10.93
CA LEU A 138 -12.18 -13.23 10.87
C LEU A 138 -13.23 -13.55 9.81
N GLU A 139 -14.49 -13.30 10.14
CA GLU A 139 -15.63 -13.53 9.26
C GLU A 139 -15.78 -12.44 8.21
N GLU A 140 -16.52 -12.73 7.12
CA GLU A 140 -16.76 -11.79 6.01
C GLU A 140 -17.42 -10.48 6.40
N ASN A 141 -18.16 -10.46 7.52
CA ASN A 141 -18.82 -9.26 8.04
C ASN A 141 -17.95 -8.45 9.00
N THR A 142 -16.69 -8.80 9.17
CA THR A 142 -15.76 -8.06 10.02
C THR A 142 -15.53 -6.66 9.45
N GLU A 143 -15.71 -5.65 10.30
CA GLU A 143 -15.40 -4.27 9.97
C GLU A 143 -14.01 -3.90 10.51
N PHE A 144 -13.17 -3.35 9.63
CA PHE A 144 -11.90 -2.76 10.04
C PHE A 144 -12.11 -1.30 10.41
N ALA A 145 -11.70 -0.92 11.61
CA ALA A 145 -11.64 0.48 11.98
C ALA A 145 -10.60 1.22 11.12
N THR A 146 -10.86 2.48 10.84
CA THR A 146 -9.85 3.33 10.23
C THR A 146 -8.65 3.47 11.16
N MET A 147 -7.45 3.57 10.60
CA MET A 147 -6.25 3.86 11.39
C MET A 147 -6.51 5.08 12.28
N ALA A 148 -6.22 4.94 13.56
CA ALA A 148 -6.48 6.00 14.53
C ALA A 148 -5.69 7.26 14.17
N GLY A 149 -6.38 8.38 13.99
CA GLY A 149 -5.76 9.65 13.60
C GLY A 149 -4.81 10.26 14.65
N ARG A 150 -4.60 9.57 15.77
CA ARG A 150 -3.68 9.96 16.84
C ARG A 150 -2.32 9.28 16.74
N ASP A 151 -2.25 8.19 15.97
CA ASP A 151 -1.01 7.45 15.80
C ASP A 151 -0.20 8.02 14.64
N GLN A 152 1.09 8.02 14.78
CA GLN A 152 1.97 8.48 13.72
C GLN A 152 2.10 7.41 12.64
N HIS A 153 1.69 7.76 11.44
CA HIS A 153 1.93 6.96 10.25
C HIS A 153 3.06 7.58 9.44
N SER A 154 4.01 6.77 9.03
CA SER A 154 5.11 7.21 8.20
C SER A 154 5.22 6.33 6.96
N TRP A 155 5.27 6.95 5.81
CA TRP A 155 5.50 6.27 4.54
C TRP A 155 6.34 7.13 3.61
N SER A 156 7.11 6.47 2.77
CA SER A 156 7.95 7.12 1.78
C SER A 156 7.61 6.56 0.39
N TYR A 157 7.44 7.46 -0.56
CA TYR A 157 7.19 7.11 -1.95
C TYR A 157 8.30 7.68 -2.82
N ARG A 158 8.96 6.81 -3.55
CA ARG A 158 10.04 7.15 -4.48
C ARG A 158 9.94 6.26 -5.71
N GLY A 159 10.10 6.85 -6.87
CA GLY A 159 9.91 6.16 -8.15
C GLY A 159 8.48 6.28 -8.65
N GLN A 160 8.19 5.60 -9.73
CA GLN A 160 6.89 5.64 -10.41
C GLN A 160 6.49 4.22 -10.82
N ILE A 161 5.21 3.91 -10.66
CA ILE A 161 4.58 2.77 -11.31
C ILE A 161 3.78 3.34 -12.47
N VAL A 162 4.12 2.93 -13.68
CA VAL A 162 3.55 3.43 -14.93
C VAL A 162 2.82 2.32 -15.69
N PRO A 163 1.98 2.64 -16.69
CA PRO A 163 1.23 1.62 -17.45
C PRO A 163 2.09 0.55 -18.13
N SER A 164 3.38 0.80 -18.34
CA SER A 164 4.31 -0.17 -18.93
C SER A 164 4.93 -1.15 -17.91
N CYS A 165 4.67 -0.97 -16.62
CA CYS A 165 5.02 -1.97 -15.61
C CYS A 165 4.13 -3.19 -15.79
N GLU A 166 4.69 -4.38 -15.68
CA GLU A 166 3.92 -5.62 -15.84
C GLU A 166 3.26 -6.05 -14.52
N ARG A 167 3.98 -5.90 -13.42
CA ARG A 167 3.57 -6.40 -12.10
C ARG A 167 4.08 -5.49 -11.00
N VAL A 168 3.28 -5.35 -9.95
CA VAL A 168 3.67 -4.75 -8.68
C VAL A 168 3.69 -5.83 -7.62
N GLU A 169 4.79 -5.91 -6.88
CA GLU A 169 4.95 -6.79 -5.73
C GLU A 169 4.97 -5.98 -4.45
N VAL A 170 4.29 -6.47 -3.43
CA VAL A 170 4.11 -5.78 -2.15
C VAL A 170 4.45 -6.73 -1.02
N PHE A 171 5.26 -6.28 -0.07
CA PHE A 171 5.72 -7.08 1.06
C PHE A 171 5.35 -6.40 2.38
N ALA A 172 4.93 -7.19 3.35
CA ALA A 172 4.67 -6.72 4.70
C ALA A 172 5.33 -7.64 5.73
N SER A 173 6.10 -7.07 6.64
CA SER A 173 6.58 -7.74 7.85
C SER A 173 5.83 -7.20 9.04
N ILE A 174 5.30 -8.10 9.87
CA ILE A 174 4.56 -7.72 11.06
C ILE A 174 5.56 -7.60 12.21
N THR A 175 5.66 -6.41 12.79
CA THR A 175 6.62 -6.11 13.86
C THR A 175 5.97 -5.96 15.23
N TYR A 176 4.65 -5.82 15.26
CA TYR A 176 3.89 -5.73 16.50
C TYR A 176 2.47 -6.23 16.30
N VAL A 177 1.93 -6.91 17.29
CA VAL A 177 0.55 -7.38 17.35
C VAL A 177 0.02 -7.12 18.76
N ASP A 178 -1.17 -6.56 18.84
CA ASP A 178 -1.92 -6.41 20.08
C ASP A 178 -3.24 -7.16 19.93
N ASP A 179 -3.45 -8.18 20.75
CA ASP A 179 -4.65 -9.02 20.73
C ASP A 179 -5.80 -8.41 21.57
N THR A 180 -5.64 -7.17 22.05
CA THR A 180 -6.66 -6.48 22.88
C THR A 180 -7.56 -5.52 22.11
N HIS A 181 -7.32 -5.32 20.82
CA HIS A 181 -8.06 -4.36 20.00
C HIS A 181 -8.46 -4.98 18.67
#